data_33e4278f7d511cabeb89253cafbcf1ee
#
_entry.id   33e4278f7d511cabeb89253cafbcf1ee
#
_cell.length_a   1.000
_cell.length_b   1.000
_cell.length_c   1.000
_cell.angle_alpha   90.00
_cell.angle_beta   90.00
_cell.angle_gamma   90.00
#
_symmetry.space_group_name_H-M   'P 1'
#
loop_
_entity.id
_entity.type
_entity.pdbx_description
1 polymer ?
#
loop_
_entity_poly.entity_id
_entity_poly.type
_entity_poly.pdbx_seq_one_letter_code
_entity_poly.pdbx_strand_id
1 'polypeptide(L)'
;MARYRKKPVEIEAVQWTEDVSMRTLIDFTNGLVKLNDVDRDFHVYDRLHDTWVRFEYGDWIIKGVQGEFYPCRDDVFAATYEAVTD
;
A
#
# COMPACT_ATOMS: atom_id res chain seq x y z
N MET A 1 21.87 19.09 21.33
CA MET A 1 20.71 18.42 20.74
C MET A 1 21.16 17.48 19.66
N ALA A 2 20.73 16.21 19.73
CA ALA A 2 21.08 15.24 18.70
C ALA A 2 20.21 15.44 17.46
N ARG A 3 20.75 15.13 16.28
CA ARG A 3 20.03 15.24 15.02
C ARG A 3 19.96 13.86 14.38
N TYR A 4 18.80 13.53 13.81
CA TYR A 4 18.54 12.23 13.21
C TYR A 4 18.09 12.39 11.78
N ARG A 5 18.44 11.41 10.94
CA ARG A 5 17.99 11.33 9.54
C ARG A 5 17.31 9.99 9.33
N LYS A 6 16.18 10.01 8.63
CA LYS A 6 15.51 8.78 8.24
C LYS A 6 16.43 8.00 7.30
N LYS A 7 16.66 6.73 7.61
CA LYS A 7 17.46 5.86 6.73
C LYS A 7 16.74 5.65 5.42
N PRO A 8 17.44 5.64 4.29
CA PRO A 8 16.83 5.27 3.02
C PRO A 8 16.41 3.79 3.08
N VAL A 9 15.14 3.53 2.74
CA VAL A 9 14.57 2.18 2.75
C VAL A 9 13.82 1.99 1.45
N GLU A 10 14.09 0.87 0.76
CA GLU A 10 13.31 0.48 -0.40
C GLU A 10 12.06 -0.25 0.06
N ILE A 11 10.95 0.03 -0.61
CA ILE A 11 9.68 -0.67 -0.40
C ILE A 11 9.16 -1.15 -1.74
N GLU A 12 8.26 -2.11 -1.70
CA GLU A 12 7.50 -2.54 -2.86
C GLU A 12 6.11 -1.92 -2.80
N ALA A 13 5.55 -1.57 -3.95
CA ALA A 13 4.22 -0.98 -4.00
C ALA A 13 3.56 -1.28 -5.33
N VAL A 14 2.24 -1.38 -5.31
CA VAL A 14 1.40 -1.54 -6.49
C VAL A 14 0.34 -0.44 -6.47
N GLN A 15 0.22 0.29 -7.56
CA GLN A 15 -0.87 1.28 -7.68
C GLN A 15 -2.14 0.57 -8.13
N TRP A 16 -3.23 0.80 -7.41
CA TRP A 16 -4.53 0.25 -7.75
C TRP A 16 -5.20 1.12 -8.81
N THR A 17 -5.26 0.60 -10.04
CA THR A 17 -5.86 1.29 -11.17
C THR A 17 -6.78 0.33 -11.91
N GLU A 18 -7.57 0.85 -12.85
CA GLU A 18 -8.46 0.03 -13.66
C GLU A 18 -7.71 -1.01 -14.51
N ASP A 19 -6.41 -0.77 -14.78
CA ASP A 19 -5.58 -1.69 -15.56
C ASP A 19 -4.98 -2.82 -14.73
N VAL A 20 -5.10 -2.75 -13.40
CA VAL A 20 -4.56 -3.74 -12.48
C VAL A 20 -5.67 -4.67 -12.03
N SER A 21 -5.45 -5.98 -12.16
CA SER A 21 -6.46 -6.96 -11.74
C SER A 21 -6.44 -7.15 -10.23
N MET A 22 -7.59 -7.55 -9.67
CA MET A 22 -7.67 -7.92 -8.25
C MET A 22 -6.73 -9.08 -7.94
N ARG A 23 -6.50 -9.99 -8.89
CA ARG A 23 -5.54 -11.08 -8.71
C ARG A 23 -4.13 -10.56 -8.40
N THR A 24 -3.71 -9.48 -9.07
CA THR A 24 -2.42 -8.85 -8.80
C THR A 24 -2.34 -8.38 -7.34
N LEU A 25 -3.39 -7.74 -6.82
CA LEU A 25 -3.42 -7.30 -5.42
C LEU A 25 -3.48 -8.48 -4.46
N ILE A 26 -4.26 -9.51 -4.77
CA ILE A 26 -4.35 -10.71 -3.93
C ILE A 26 -2.97 -11.35 -3.80
N ASP A 27 -2.26 -11.51 -4.91
CA ASP A 27 -0.93 -12.11 -4.90
C ASP A 27 0.08 -11.22 -4.17
N PHE A 28 0.03 -9.91 -4.40
CA PHE A 28 0.93 -8.96 -3.74
C PHE A 28 0.74 -8.93 -2.23
N THR A 29 -0.50 -8.99 -1.78
CA THR A 29 -0.86 -8.85 -0.35
C THR A 29 -1.01 -10.20 0.37
N ASN A 30 -0.74 -11.30 -0.30
CA ASN A 30 -0.96 -12.65 0.26
C ASN A 30 -2.41 -12.87 0.71
N GLY A 31 -3.36 -12.31 -0.05
CA GLY A 31 -4.78 -12.46 0.23
C GLY A 31 -5.35 -11.46 1.25
N LEU A 32 -4.54 -10.50 1.73
CA LEU A 32 -4.98 -9.56 2.75
C LEU A 32 -5.68 -8.33 2.15
N VAL A 33 -6.49 -8.55 1.14
CA VAL A 33 -7.30 -7.52 0.49
C VAL A 33 -8.69 -8.08 0.27
N LYS A 34 -9.71 -7.24 0.39
CA LYS A 34 -11.09 -7.67 0.19
C LYS A 34 -11.95 -6.55 -0.38
N LEU A 35 -13.04 -6.95 -1.05
CA LEU A 35 -14.14 -6.07 -1.38
C LEU A 35 -15.21 -6.24 -0.30
N ASN A 36 -15.58 -5.14 0.34
CA ASN A 36 -16.67 -5.16 1.31
C ASN A 36 -18.01 -5.14 0.57
N ASP A 37 -18.81 -6.20 0.73
CA ASP A 37 -20.07 -6.36 0.00
C ASP A 37 -21.15 -5.34 0.41
N VAL A 38 -21.06 -4.79 1.63
CA VAL A 38 -22.06 -3.86 2.14
C VAL A 38 -21.91 -2.49 1.49
N ASP A 39 -20.72 -1.92 1.51
CA ASP A 39 -20.46 -0.60 0.96
C ASP A 39 -19.71 -0.62 -0.38
N ARG A 40 -19.34 -1.82 -0.86
CA ARG A 40 -18.63 -2.02 -2.12
C ARG A 40 -17.26 -1.36 -2.17
N ASP A 41 -16.66 -1.12 -1.02
CA ASP A 41 -15.34 -0.52 -0.89
C ASP A 41 -14.25 -1.59 -0.81
N PHE A 42 -13.06 -1.24 -1.31
CA PHE A 42 -11.88 -2.09 -1.19
C PHE A 42 -11.17 -1.81 0.13
N HIS A 43 -10.68 -2.87 0.78
CA HIS A 43 -9.92 -2.75 2.02
C HIS A 43 -8.69 -3.64 1.98
N VAL A 44 -7.61 -3.18 2.58
CA VAL A 44 -6.39 -3.95 2.80
C VAL A 44 -6.15 -4.09 4.31
N TYR A 45 -5.68 -5.27 4.73
CA TYR A 45 -5.42 -5.51 6.15
C TYR A 45 -4.00 -5.05 6.52
N ASP A 46 -3.93 -4.14 7.49
CA ASP A 46 -2.68 -3.67 8.08
C ASP A 46 -2.45 -4.44 9.39
N ARG A 47 -1.59 -5.44 9.35
CA ARG A 47 -1.38 -6.31 10.51
C ARG A 47 -0.64 -5.62 11.66
N LEU A 48 0.12 -4.55 11.41
CA LEU A 48 0.78 -3.81 12.48
C LEU A 48 -0.22 -3.05 13.35
N HIS A 49 -1.30 -2.56 12.74
CA HIS A 49 -2.35 -1.82 13.43
C HIS A 49 -3.60 -2.66 13.65
N ASP A 50 -3.60 -3.92 13.18
CA ASP A 50 -4.71 -4.87 13.30
C ASP A 50 -6.04 -4.25 12.85
N THR A 51 -6.05 -3.71 11.64
CA THR A 51 -7.23 -3.05 11.09
C THR A 51 -7.29 -3.19 9.58
N TRP A 52 -8.51 -3.18 9.05
CA TRP A 52 -8.76 -3.09 7.62
C TRP A 52 -8.86 -1.61 7.24
N VAL A 53 -8.08 -1.22 6.25
CA VAL A 53 -8.01 0.18 5.80
C VAL A 53 -8.57 0.29 4.39
N ARG A 54 -9.54 1.19 4.22
CA ARG A 54 -10.16 1.43 2.92
C ARG A 54 -9.18 2.06 1.95
N PHE A 55 -9.27 1.64 0.68
CA PHE A 55 -8.53 2.29 -0.40
C PHE A 55 -9.41 2.37 -1.66
N GLU A 56 -9.00 3.19 -2.62
CA GLU A 56 -9.75 3.40 -3.85
C GLU A 56 -8.81 3.46 -5.05
N TYR A 57 -9.39 3.51 -6.25
CA TYR A 57 -8.59 3.64 -7.48
C TYR A 57 -7.70 4.87 -7.39
N GLY A 58 -6.44 4.70 -7.80
CA GLY A 58 -5.41 5.71 -7.70
C GLY A 58 -4.49 5.55 -6.49
N ASP A 59 -4.97 4.89 -5.44
CA ASP A 59 -4.14 4.65 -4.26
C ASP A 59 -3.07 3.59 -4.53
N TRP A 60 -1.96 3.71 -3.82
CA TRP A 60 -0.90 2.72 -3.82
C TRP A 60 -1.05 1.80 -2.62
N ILE A 61 -0.81 0.51 -2.83
CA ILE A 61 -0.71 -0.44 -1.72
C ILE A 61 0.77 -0.69 -1.52
N ILE A 62 1.26 -0.35 -0.33
CA ILE A 62 2.68 -0.44 0.03
C ILE A 62 2.90 -1.67 0.89
N LYS A 63 3.98 -2.39 0.60
CA LYS A 63 4.50 -3.41 1.51
C LYS A 63 5.61 -2.76 2.32
N GLY A 64 5.34 -2.55 3.60
CA GLY A 64 6.28 -1.89 4.49
C GLY A 64 7.45 -2.77 4.89
N VAL A 65 8.38 -2.21 5.65
CA VAL A 65 9.64 -2.88 6.01
C VAL A 65 9.44 -4.09 6.91
N GLN A 66 8.30 -4.19 7.59
CA GLN A 66 7.97 -5.33 8.44
C GLN A 66 7.02 -6.32 7.74
N GLY A 67 6.82 -6.16 6.45
CA GLY A 67 5.94 -7.02 5.66
C GLY A 67 4.47 -6.69 5.80
N GLU A 68 4.12 -5.59 6.46
CA GLU A 68 2.75 -5.11 6.57
C GLU A 68 2.31 -4.41 5.29
N PHE A 69 0.99 -4.37 5.05
CA PHE A 69 0.43 -3.67 3.89
C PHE A 69 -0.42 -2.50 4.36
N TYR A 70 -0.35 -1.40 3.61
CA TYR A 70 -1.17 -0.23 3.90
C TYR A 70 -1.34 0.61 2.64
N PRO A 71 -2.46 1.36 2.52
CA PRO A 71 -2.67 2.20 1.36
C PRO A 71 -2.03 3.57 1.53
N CYS A 72 -1.69 4.19 0.41
CA CYS A 72 -1.15 5.54 0.37
C CYS A 72 -1.73 6.27 -0.83
N ARG A 73 -2.19 7.49 -0.63
CA ARG A 73 -2.73 8.31 -1.72
C ARG A 73 -1.62 8.63 -2.73
N ASP A 74 -2.02 8.76 -3.99
CA ASP A 74 -1.08 8.98 -5.08
C ASP A 74 -0.25 10.26 -4.88
N ASP A 75 -0.87 11.35 -4.45
CA ASP A 75 -0.17 12.61 -4.21
C ASP A 75 0.87 12.49 -3.08
N VAL A 76 0.52 11.79 -2.01
CA VAL A 76 1.44 11.54 -0.89
C VAL A 76 2.56 10.60 -1.31
N PHE A 77 2.22 9.55 -2.08
CA PHE A 77 3.21 8.59 -2.57
C PHE A 77 4.24 9.29 -3.45
N ALA A 78 3.80 10.12 -4.38
CA ALA A 78 4.69 10.84 -5.29
C ALA A 78 5.63 11.80 -4.55
N ALA A 79 5.16 12.39 -3.44
CA ALA A 79 5.97 13.29 -2.63
C ALA A 79 6.96 12.56 -1.73
N THR A 80 6.72 11.28 -1.44
CA THR A 80 7.49 10.51 -0.45
C THR A 80 8.49 9.54 -1.10
N TYR A 81 8.11 8.93 -2.23
CA TYR A 81 8.87 7.86 -2.86
C TYR A 81 9.24 8.21 -4.29
N GLU A 82 10.33 7.59 -4.75
CA GLU A 82 10.73 7.66 -6.15
C GLU A 82 11.05 6.24 -6.63
N ALA A 83 10.85 6.01 -7.93
CA ALA A 83 11.14 4.70 -8.51
C ALA A 83 12.64 4.40 -8.42
N VAL A 84 12.97 3.16 -8.03
CA VAL A 84 14.35 2.70 -8.05
C VAL A 84 14.66 2.21 -9.47
N THR A 85 15.69 2.79 -10.06
CA THR A 85 16.15 2.41 -11.39
C THR A 85 17.59 1.89 -11.28
N ASP A 86 17.79 0.70 -11.79
CA ASP A 86 19.11 0.08 -11.79
C ASP A 86 19.93 0.49 -13.03
#